data_216634e95f17e6811fe94a0565243c04
#
_entry.id   216634e95f17e6811fe94a0565243c04
#
_cell.length_a   1.000
_cell.length_b   1.000
_cell.length_c   1.000
_cell.angle_alpha   90.00
_cell.angle_beta   90.00
_cell.angle_gamma   90.00
#
_symmetry.space_group_name_H-M   'P 1'
#
loop_
_entity.id
_entity.type
_entity.pdbx_description
1 polymer ?
#
loop_
_entity_poly.entity_id
_entity_poly.type
_entity_poly.pdbx_seq_one_letter_code
_entity_poly.pdbx_strand_id
1 'polypeptide(L)'
;TIERDTLQGDMYVIGGYDPEFDEEALDSLVATVARFPFSVIKGKVYGDVSMKDSLYWGSGWLWDDTPYSFQPYLSPLMLNKGVVKVTATPGERGDSARLECTPASSYYTLTNKTQSRTPSAGRFRVSRDWLVNGNNITVTGNVDARRAGTVNIFSSQDFFMHTFMERL
;
A
#
# COMPACT_ATOMS: atom_id res chain seq x y z
N THR A 1 29.70 -0.24 -8.62
CA THR A 1 30.35 0.88 -9.36
C THR A 1 29.36 1.49 -10.34
N ILE A 2 29.49 2.78 -10.63
CA ILE A 2 28.70 3.45 -11.68
C ILE A 2 29.63 3.64 -12.88
N GLU A 3 29.18 3.17 -14.03
CA GLU A 3 29.90 3.32 -15.30
C GLU A 3 29.00 4.02 -16.31
N ARG A 4 29.40 5.22 -16.73
CA ARG A 4 28.58 6.15 -17.51
C ARG A 4 27.28 6.50 -16.74
N ASP A 5 26.11 5.98 -17.19
CA ASP A 5 24.79 6.18 -16.58
C ASP A 5 24.20 4.88 -15.99
N THR A 6 25.05 3.86 -15.78
CA THR A 6 24.63 2.52 -15.35
C THR A 6 25.25 2.13 -14.03
N LEU A 7 24.43 1.77 -13.06
CA LEU A 7 24.86 1.10 -11.82
C LEU A 7 25.20 -0.36 -12.13
N GLN A 8 26.49 -0.72 -12.07
CA GLN A 8 26.96 -2.09 -12.22
C GLN A 8 26.89 -2.80 -10.85
N GLY A 9 25.85 -3.57 -10.63
CA GLY A 9 25.63 -4.30 -9.39
C GLY A 9 24.25 -4.03 -8.79
N ASP A 10 24.03 -4.59 -7.61
CA ASP A 10 22.76 -4.57 -6.91
C ASP A 10 22.56 -3.27 -6.11
N MET A 11 21.29 -2.92 -5.90
CA MET A 11 20.87 -1.87 -5.00
C MET A 11 20.11 -2.47 -3.81
N TYR A 12 20.36 -1.97 -2.62
CA TYR A 12 19.69 -2.41 -1.40
C TYR A 12 18.95 -1.25 -0.76
N VAL A 13 17.66 -1.46 -0.48
CA VAL A 13 16.85 -0.57 0.34
C VAL A 13 16.73 -1.20 1.72
N ILE A 14 17.38 -0.60 2.71
CA ILE A 14 17.46 -1.16 4.07
C ILE A 14 16.35 -0.58 4.92
N GLY A 15 15.50 -1.45 5.47
CA GLY A 15 14.39 -1.05 6.32
C GLY A 15 14.86 -0.57 7.70
N GLY A 16 14.38 0.60 8.13
CA GLY A 16 14.70 1.22 9.42
C GLY A 16 13.59 1.09 10.48
N TYR A 17 12.49 0.42 10.16
CA TYR A 17 11.34 0.27 11.06
C TYR A 17 10.68 1.61 11.46
N ASP A 18 10.65 2.56 10.53
CA ASP A 18 9.98 3.85 10.75
C ASP A 18 8.45 3.70 10.54
N PRO A 19 7.64 3.81 11.61
CA PRO A 19 6.18 3.66 11.50
C PRO A 19 5.50 4.89 10.87
N GLU A 20 6.19 6.01 10.76
CA GLU A 20 5.65 7.24 10.19
C GLU A 20 6.10 7.46 8.73
N PHE A 21 6.77 6.46 8.13
CA PHE A 21 7.19 6.54 6.74
C PHE A 21 5.98 6.54 5.80
N ASP A 22 5.72 7.68 5.18
CA ASP A 22 4.57 7.93 4.32
C ASP A 22 4.95 8.15 2.85
N GLU A 23 4.00 8.58 2.02
CA GLU A 23 4.22 8.86 0.60
C GLU A 23 5.21 10.00 0.37
N GLU A 24 5.21 11.04 1.20
CA GLU A 24 6.14 12.18 1.08
C GLU A 24 7.56 11.74 1.38
N ALA A 25 7.74 10.89 2.40
CA ALA A 25 9.02 10.26 2.71
C ALA A 25 9.49 9.35 1.56
N LEU A 26 8.59 8.59 0.95
CA LEU A 26 8.90 7.75 -0.20
C LEU A 26 9.33 8.59 -1.41
N ASP A 27 8.63 9.66 -1.72
CA ASP A 27 8.98 10.56 -2.82
C ASP A 27 10.33 11.24 -2.58
N SER A 28 10.63 11.59 -1.33
CA SER A 28 11.93 12.12 -0.92
C SER A 28 13.07 11.10 -1.09
N LEU A 29 12.80 9.83 -0.76
CA LEU A 29 13.75 8.73 -0.98
C LEU A 29 14.02 8.53 -2.48
N VAL A 30 12.97 8.47 -3.30
CA VAL A 30 13.08 8.36 -4.77
C VAL A 30 13.86 9.54 -5.34
N ALA A 31 13.53 10.77 -4.94
CA ALA A 31 14.25 11.97 -5.37
C ALA A 31 15.73 11.93 -4.95
N THR A 32 16.06 11.33 -3.82
CA THR A 32 17.43 11.15 -3.37
C THR A 32 18.18 10.16 -4.26
N VAL A 33 17.57 9.04 -4.58
CA VAL A 33 18.15 8.05 -5.52
C VAL A 33 18.34 8.64 -6.91
N ALA A 34 17.38 9.43 -7.40
CA ALA A 34 17.45 10.09 -8.71
C ALA A 34 18.55 11.14 -8.85
N ARG A 35 19.20 11.57 -7.75
CA ARG A 35 20.37 12.45 -7.79
C ARG A 35 21.67 11.74 -8.14
N PHE A 36 21.72 10.42 -8.03
CA PHE A 36 22.89 9.66 -8.42
C PHE A 36 23.03 9.61 -9.96
N PRO A 37 24.24 9.62 -10.48
CA PRO A 37 24.50 9.72 -11.91
C PRO A 37 24.30 8.36 -12.62
N PHE A 38 23.13 7.73 -12.45
CA PHE A 38 22.74 6.55 -13.21
C PHE A 38 21.24 6.59 -13.53
N SER A 39 20.85 6.09 -14.67
CA SER A 39 19.48 5.89 -15.12
C SER A 39 19.14 4.41 -15.34
N VAL A 40 20.12 3.54 -15.23
CA VAL A 40 20.00 2.10 -15.41
C VAL A 40 20.63 1.35 -14.25
N ILE A 41 19.93 0.36 -13.74
CA ILE A 41 20.45 -0.60 -12.76
C ILE A 41 20.62 -1.94 -13.46
N LYS A 42 21.84 -2.42 -13.59
CA LYS A 42 22.18 -3.70 -14.26
C LYS A 42 22.18 -4.90 -13.31
N GLY A 43 21.88 -4.69 -12.06
CA GLY A 43 21.72 -5.70 -11.02
C GLY A 43 20.26 -5.86 -10.61
N LYS A 44 20.07 -6.35 -9.39
CA LYS A 44 18.78 -6.49 -8.75
C LYS A 44 18.58 -5.38 -7.69
N VAL A 45 17.33 -5.09 -7.39
CA VAL A 45 16.96 -4.21 -6.27
C VAL A 45 16.36 -5.06 -5.16
N TYR A 46 16.96 -4.99 -3.98
CA TYR A 46 16.56 -5.78 -2.82
C TYR A 46 16.02 -4.88 -1.72
N GLY A 47 14.91 -5.30 -1.09
CA GLY A 47 14.48 -4.77 0.20
C GLY A 47 15.10 -5.60 1.33
N ASP A 48 15.90 -4.98 2.16
CA ASP A 48 16.50 -5.61 3.33
C ASP A 48 15.62 -5.41 4.56
N VAL A 49 15.04 -6.50 5.05
CA VAL A 49 14.18 -6.56 6.23
C VAL A 49 14.81 -7.36 7.38
N SER A 50 16.12 -7.60 7.32
CA SER A 50 16.87 -8.42 8.28
C SER A 50 16.86 -7.91 9.72
N MET A 51 16.45 -6.65 9.93
CA MET A 51 16.29 -6.05 11.26
C MET A 51 15.20 -6.75 12.10
N LYS A 52 14.31 -7.52 11.50
CA LYS A 52 13.20 -8.21 12.13
C LYS A 52 13.13 -9.69 11.70
N ASP A 53 12.61 -10.53 12.59
CA ASP A 53 12.21 -11.90 12.25
C ASP A 53 11.09 -11.96 11.20
N SER A 54 10.77 -13.14 10.72
CA SER A 54 9.71 -13.36 9.72
C SER A 54 8.29 -13.32 10.27
N LEU A 55 8.10 -13.04 11.56
CA LEU A 55 6.78 -12.97 12.17
C LEU A 55 6.12 -11.61 11.88
N TYR A 56 5.04 -11.61 11.16
CA TYR A 56 4.30 -10.38 10.84
C TYR A 56 3.56 -9.81 12.04
N TRP A 57 3.13 -10.66 12.98
CA TRP A 57 2.25 -10.26 14.09
C TRP A 57 2.83 -10.63 15.45
N GLY A 58 2.47 -9.85 16.44
CA GLY A 58 2.82 -10.12 17.82
C GLY A 58 1.95 -11.21 18.46
N SER A 59 2.38 -11.68 19.62
CA SER A 59 1.58 -12.62 20.43
C SER A 59 0.23 -12.01 20.81
N GLY A 60 -0.84 -12.79 20.69
CA GLY A 60 -2.19 -12.37 21.03
C GLY A 60 -2.96 -11.61 19.94
N TRP A 61 -2.36 -11.40 18.76
CA TRP A 61 -3.09 -10.86 17.62
C TRP A 61 -4.00 -11.93 17.01
N LEU A 62 -5.25 -11.57 16.73
CA LEU A 62 -6.24 -12.52 16.25
C LEU A 62 -6.23 -12.62 14.72
N TRP A 63 -6.38 -13.84 14.22
CA TRP A 63 -6.41 -14.09 12.79
C TRP A 63 -7.55 -13.35 12.05
N ASP A 64 -8.71 -13.23 12.69
CA ASP A 64 -9.90 -12.60 12.14
C ASP A 64 -9.89 -11.06 12.21
N ASP A 65 -8.89 -10.46 12.85
CA ASP A 65 -8.63 -9.02 12.80
C ASP A 65 -7.91 -8.59 11.50
N THR A 66 -7.44 -9.52 10.71
CA THR A 66 -7.09 -9.29 9.31
C THR A 66 -8.39 -9.16 8.52
N PRO A 67 -8.73 -8.12 7.81
CA PRO A 67 -7.93 -7.11 7.10
C PRO A 67 -7.91 -5.70 7.73
N TYR A 68 -8.12 -5.58 9.02
CA TYR A 68 -8.24 -4.26 9.63
C TYR A 68 -6.90 -3.51 9.71
N SER A 69 -6.96 -2.18 9.61
CA SER A 69 -5.79 -1.31 9.60
C SER A 69 -5.00 -1.30 10.91
N PHE A 70 -5.62 -1.71 12.02
CA PHE A 70 -4.94 -1.83 13.31
C PHE A 70 -4.13 -3.12 13.46
N GLN A 71 -4.20 -4.04 12.49
CA GLN A 71 -3.40 -5.25 12.43
C GLN A 71 -2.57 -5.31 11.13
N PRO A 72 -1.61 -4.41 10.94
CA PRO A 72 -0.76 -4.43 9.75
C PRO A 72 0.20 -5.63 9.76
N TYR A 73 0.71 -5.98 8.58
CA TYR A 73 1.83 -6.91 8.46
C TYR A 73 3.14 -6.17 8.78
N LEU A 74 3.66 -6.38 10.01
CA LEU A 74 4.83 -5.66 10.50
C LEU A 74 6.09 -5.99 9.71
N SER A 75 6.79 -4.98 9.24
CA SER A 75 8.05 -5.11 8.52
C SER A 75 8.93 -3.88 8.75
N PRO A 76 10.27 -4.01 8.71
CA PRO A 76 11.17 -2.85 8.69
C PRO A 76 10.97 -1.93 7.48
N LEU A 77 10.42 -2.44 6.39
CA LEU A 77 9.99 -1.65 5.24
C LEU A 77 8.45 -1.58 5.24
N MET A 78 7.92 -0.46 5.69
CA MET A 78 6.48 -0.19 5.72
C MET A 78 6.19 1.18 5.12
N LEU A 79 5.20 1.24 4.24
CA LEU A 79 4.66 2.48 3.68
C LEU A 79 3.27 2.71 4.28
N ASN A 80 3.02 3.91 4.81
CA ASN A 80 1.72 4.27 5.42
C ASN A 80 1.23 3.24 6.46
N LYS A 81 2.12 2.76 7.32
CA LYS A 81 1.79 1.72 8.34
C LYS A 81 1.25 0.40 7.73
N GLY A 82 1.60 0.08 6.48
CA GLY A 82 1.07 -1.09 5.76
C GLY A 82 -0.42 -1.01 5.45
N VAL A 83 -0.96 0.19 5.29
CA VAL A 83 -2.40 0.46 5.16
C VAL A 83 -2.68 1.30 3.92
N VAL A 84 -3.77 0.97 3.23
CA VAL A 84 -4.35 1.81 2.17
C VAL A 84 -5.62 2.46 2.69
N LYS A 85 -5.71 3.78 2.51
CA LYS A 85 -6.92 4.56 2.75
C LYS A 85 -7.67 4.71 1.44
N VAL A 86 -8.94 4.32 1.44
CA VAL A 86 -9.84 4.51 0.30
C VAL A 86 -10.81 5.62 0.63
N THR A 87 -10.85 6.65 -0.20
CA THR A 87 -11.83 7.75 -0.11
C THR A 87 -12.85 7.60 -1.22
N ALA A 88 -14.12 7.62 -0.86
CA ALA A 88 -15.26 7.54 -1.79
C ALA A 88 -15.99 8.86 -1.83
N THR A 89 -16.17 9.41 -3.03
CA THR A 89 -16.95 10.65 -3.28
C THR A 89 -18.19 10.26 -4.09
N PRO A 90 -19.41 10.59 -3.63
CA PRO A 90 -20.64 10.20 -4.31
C PRO A 90 -20.80 10.96 -5.64
N GLY A 91 -21.33 10.27 -6.63
CA GLY A 91 -21.85 10.82 -7.87
C GLY A 91 -23.35 11.05 -7.83
N GLU A 92 -24.00 10.85 -8.97
CA GLU A 92 -25.46 10.85 -9.07
C GLU A 92 -26.05 9.62 -8.39
N ARG A 93 -27.35 9.69 -8.09
CA ARG A 93 -28.03 8.60 -7.39
C ARG A 93 -28.01 7.32 -8.23
N GLY A 94 -27.51 6.22 -7.62
CA GLY A 94 -27.39 4.90 -8.26
C GLY A 94 -26.05 4.65 -8.94
N ASP A 95 -25.29 5.71 -9.25
CA ASP A 95 -23.95 5.54 -9.84
C ASP A 95 -22.94 5.02 -8.82
N SER A 96 -21.90 4.39 -9.32
CA SER A 96 -20.74 4.07 -8.50
C SER A 96 -20.06 5.35 -8.01
N ALA A 97 -19.65 5.38 -6.74
CA ALA A 97 -18.87 6.49 -6.20
C ALA A 97 -17.48 6.53 -6.85
N ARG A 98 -16.91 7.74 -6.96
CA ARG A 98 -15.50 7.89 -7.33
C ARG A 98 -14.62 7.49 -6.17
N LEU A 99 -13.67 6.59 -6.42
CA LEU A 99 -12.73 6.09 -5.42
C LEU A 99 -11.33 6.65 -5.66
N GLU A 100 -10.67 7.04 -4.58
CA GLU A 100 -9.27 7.46 -4.55
C GLU A 100 -8.56 6.68 -3.45
N CYS A 101 -7.39 6.13 -3.76
CA CYS A 101 -6.60 5.33 -2.84
C CYS A 101 -5.29 6.03 -2.50
N THR A 102 -4.90 6.00 -1.23
CA THR A 102 -3.64 6.55 -0.72
C THR A 102 -2.95 5.52 0.19
N PRO A 103 -1.70 5.11 -0.07
CA PRO A 103 -0.86 5.44 -1.24
C PRO A 103 -1.42 4.87 -2.54
N ALA A 104 -1.23 5.58 -3.65
CA ALA A 104 -1.49 5.03 -4.97
C ALA A 104 -0.38 4.06 -5.36
N SER A 105 -0.76 2.86 -5.81
CA SER A 105 0.18 1.81 -6.26
C SER A 105 -0.55 0.77 -7.11
N SER A 106 0.14 0.14 -8.03
CA SER A 106 -0.38 -1.02 -8.78
C SER A 106 -0.21 -2.35 -8.01
N TYR A 107 0.36 -2.31 -6.80
CA TYR A 107 0.51 -3.50 -5.96
C TYR A 107 -0.83 -4.13 -5.54
N TYR A 108 -1.87 -3.34 -5.44
CA TYR A 108 -3.23 -3.79 -5.17
C TYR A 108 -4.18 -3.48 -6.32
N THR A 109 -5.29 -4.19 -6.39
CA THR A 109 -6.40 -3.90 -7.31
C THR A 109 -7.60 -3.38 -6.56
N LEU A 110 -8.50 -2.67 -7.26
CA LEU A 110 -9.67 -2.05 -6.68
C LEU A 110 -10.94 -2.53 -7.37
N THR A 111 -11.86 -3.11 -6.60
CA THR A 111 -13.20 -3.49 -7.05
C THR A 111 -14.23 -2.56 -6.43
N ASN A 112 -14.86 -1.74 -7.26
CA ASN A 112 -15.87 -0.78 -6.83
C ASN A 112 -17.28 -1.37 -7.00
N LYS A 113 -17.96 -1.62 -5.89
CA LYS A 113 -19.36 -2.08 -5.81
C LYS A 113 -20.20 -1.10 -4.98
N THR A 114 -19.81 0.17 -4.93
CA THR A 114 -20.57 1.21 -4.23
C THR A 114 -21.75 1.68 -5.07
N GLN A 115 -22.75 2.26 -4.40
CA GLN A 115 -23.83 3.00 -5.03
C GLN A 115 -24.00 4.35 -4.34
N SER A 116 -23.99 5.42 -5.12
CA SER A 116 -24.16 6.77 -4.61
C SER A 116 -25.60 7.03 -4.23
N ARG A 117 -25.83 7.63 -3.05
CA ARG A 117 -27.14 8.09 -2.57
C ARG A 117 -28.25 7.02 -2.65
N THR A 118 -27.88 5.75 -2.40
CA THR A 118 -28.75 4.57 -2.51
C THR A 118 -28.72 3.79 -1.18
N PRO A 119 -29.55 4.16 -0.20
CA PRO A 119 -29.53 3.52 1.13
C PRO A 119 -29.71 2.00 1.11
N SER A 120 -30.46 1.46 0.12
CA SER A 120 -30.63 0.01 -0.05
C SER A 120 -29.36 -0.75 -0.41
N ALA A 121 -28.30 -0.05 -0.85
CA ALA A 121 -26.99 -0.66 -1.08
C ALA A 121 -26.26 -1.07 0.23
N GLY A 122 -26.82 -0.71 1.37
CA GLY A 122 -26.30 -1.08 2.67
C GLY A 122 -25.16 -0.17 3.14
N ARG A 123 -24.48 -0.60 4.19
CA ARG A 123 -23.43 0.19 4.83
C ARG A 123 -22.16 0.23 3.99
N PHE A 124 -21.52 1.41 3.91
CA PHE A 124 -20.19 1.57 3.30
C PHE A 124 -19.15 0.70 4.01
N ARG A 125 -18.40 -0.08 3.24
CA ARG A 125 -17.34 -0.96 3.73
C ARG A 125 -16.17 -0.99 2.77
N VAL A 126 -14.97 -1.06 3.31
CA VAL A 126 -13.72 -1.33 2.60
C VAL A 126 -13.16 -2.63 3.16
N SER A 127 -12.82 -3.57 2.29
CA SER A 127 -12.22 -4.84 2.66
C SER A 127 -11.28 -5.31 1.55
N ARG A 128 -10.55 -6.40 1.79
CA ARG A 128 -9.76 -7.09 0.77
C ARG A 128 -9.98 -8.60 0.85
N ASP A 129 -9.48 -9.33 -0.12
CA ASP A 129 -9.53 -10.79 -0.18
C ASP A 129 -8.50 -11.45 0.75
N TRP A 130 -8.56 -11.08 2.04
CA TRP A 130 -7.59 -11.43 3.07
C TRP A 130 -7.48 -12.93 3.36
N LEU A 131 -8.54 -13.70 3.16
CA LEU A 131 -8.56 -15.16 3.40
C LEU A 131 -7.55 -15.91 2.53
N VAL A 132 -7.20 -15.36 1.38
CA VAL A 132 -6.23 -15.91 0.42
C VAL A 132 -4.96 -15.06 0.35
N ASN A 133 -4.74 -14.19 1.33
CA ASN A 133 -3.64 -13.22 1.33
C ASN A 133 -3.59 -12.35 0.06
N GLY A 134 -4.75 -12.14 -0.56
CA GLY A 134 -4.86 -11.29 -1.76
C GLY A 134 -4.90 -9.80 -1.41
N ASN A 135 -4.62 -8.98 -2.40
CA ASN A 135 -4.65 -7.52 -2.31
C ASN A 135 -5.64 -6.89 -3.30
N ASN A 136 -6.75 -7.59 -3.58
CA ASN A 136 -7.88 -6.97 -4.25
C ASN A 136 -8.76 -6.28 -3.18
N ILE A 137 -8.76 -4.95 -3.19
CA ILE A 137 -9.56 -4.12 -2.30
C ILE A 137 -10.97 -4.01 -2.89
N THR A 138 -11.97 -4.44 -2.13
CA THR A 138 -13.38 -4.32 -2.50
C THR A 138 -14.06 -3.24 -1.66
N VAL A 139 -14.72 -2.30 -2.33
CA VAL A 139 -15.49 -1.22 -1.70
C VAL A 139 -16.96 -1.41 -2.02
N THR A 140 -17.81 -1.47 -1.00
CA THR A 140 -19.24 -1.75 -1.12
C THR A 140 -20.09 -0.73 -0.36
N GLY A 141 -21.39 -0.71 -0.66
CA GLY A 141 -22.40 0.00 0.11
C GLY A 141 -22.74 1.40 -0.39
N ASN A 142 -23.59 2.06 0.38
CA ASN A 142 -24.08 3.39 0.05
C ASN A 142 -23.04 4.48 0.36
N VAL A 143 -22.86 5.39 -0.59
CA VAL A 143 -22.05 6.62 -0.44
C VAL A 143 -22.97 7.82 -0.64
N ASP A 144 -23.46 8.40 0.44
CA ASP A 144 -24.34 9.57 0.46
C ASP A 144 -23.60 10.90 0.60
N ALA A 145 -22.42 10.85 1.25
CA ALA A 145 -21.47 11.93 1.41
C ALA A 145 -20.06 11.37 1.24
N ARG A 146 -19.03 12.23 1.25
CA ARG A 146 -17.65 11.76 1.21
C ARG A 146 -17.38 10.82 2.38
N ARG A 147 -16.94 9.59 2.10
CA ARG A 147 -16.61 8.54 3.05
C ARG A 147 -15.14 8.16 2.90
N ALA A 148 -14.59 7.65 3.98
CA ALA A 148 -13.26 7.03 3.93
C ALA A 148 -13.27 5.73 4.75
N GLY A 149 -12.47 4.78 4.31
CA GLY A 149 -12.18 3.54 5.02
C GLY A 149 -10.73 3.15 4.81
N THR A 150 -10.22 2.30 5.69
CA THR A 150 -8.85 1.82 5.64
C THR A 150 -8.82 0.31 5.64
N VAL A 151 -7.83 -0.25 5.00
CA VAL A 151 -7.57 -1.69 4.95
C VAL A 151 -6.06 -1.92 4.98
N ASN A 152 -5.61 -2.96 5.69
CA ASN A 152 -4.21 -3.34 5.63
C ASN A 152 -3.87 -3.99 4.28
N ILE A 153 -2.59 -4.07 3.95
CA ILE A 153 -2.07 -4.72 2.75
C ILE A 153 -1.26 -5.95 3.16
N PHE A 154 -1.48 -7.07 2.47
CA PHE A 154 -0.66 -8.25 2.63
C PHE A 154 0.77 -7.98 2.12
N SER A 155 1.77 -8.35 2.95
CA SER A 155 3.19 -8.14 2.71
C SER A 155 3.57 -6.65 2.59
N SER A 156 3.72 -5.98 3.75
CA SER A 156 4.09 -4.56 3.81
C SER A 156 5.41 -4.26 3.10
N GLN A 157 6.42 -5.16 3.20
CA GLN A 157 7.69 -4.99 2.50
C GLN A 157 7.55 -5.05 0.98
N ASP A 158 6.73 -5.97 0.47
CA ASP A 158 6.52 -6.07 -0.97
C ASP A 158 5.74 -4.89 -1.51
N PHE A 159 4.75 -4.41 -0.74
CA PHE A 159 4.03 -3.18 -1.05
C PHE A 159 4.95 -1.97 -1.10
N PHE A 160 5.84 -1.83 -0.10
CA PHE A 160 6.85 -0.77 -0.07
C PHE A 160 7.75 -0.83 -1.31
N MET A 161 8.38 -1.99 -1.54
CA MET A 161 9.34 -2.16 -2.63
C MET A 161 8.69 -2.00 -4.00
N HIS A 162 7.48 -2.52 -4.19
CA HIS A 162 6.75 -2.36 -5.43
C HIS A 162 6.45 -0.88 -5.71
N THR A 163 5.91 -0.16 -4.73
CA THR A 163 5.58 1.26 -4.87
C THR A 163 6.84 2.12 -5.05
N PHE A 164 7.92 1.79 -4.35
CA PHE A 164 9.22 2.43 -4.55
C PHE A 164 9.72 2.27 -6.00
N MET A 165 9.66 1.05 -6.54
CA MET A 165 10.09 0.77 -7.91
C MET A 165 9.20 1.43 -8.97
N GLU A 166 7.90 1.60 -8.71
CA GLU A 166 7.00 2.33 -9.59
C GLU A 166 7.33 3.82 -9.70
N ARG A 167 7.89 4.38 -8.62
CA ARG A 167 8.19 5.83 -8.54
C ARG A 167 9.63 6.16 -8.93
N LEU A 168 10.52 5.15 -8.96
CA LEU A 168 11.93 5.29 -9.33
C LEU A 168 12.10 5.38 -10.85
#